data_d20249d04b3bfe31db7a53231b1d6699
#
_entry.id   d20249d04b3bfe31db7a53231b1d6699
#
_cell.length_a   1.000
_cell.length_b   1.000
_cell.length_c   1.000
_cell.angle_alpha   90.00
_cell.angle_beta   90.00
_cell.angle_gamma   90.00
#
_symmetry.space_group_name_H-M   'P 1'
#
loop_
_entity.id
_entity.type
_entity.pdbx_description
1 polymer ?
#
loop_
_entity_poly.entity_id
_entity_poly.type
_entity_poly.pdbx_seq_one_letter_code
_entity_poly.pdbx_strand_id
1 'polypeptide(L)'
;MRYLERIIALLLLLPFLTLAQPGNTDKRKIQVAILFDTSNSMDGLIDQAKARIWTIVNDLSSLRHNGEIPLIEIALYDYGNSGISAELNYVRKQIELTSDLDVISEKLFGLRTNGGLEYSGAVISSSISELAWTAHPQDLRMIFIAGNEPFDQGPVNYKEIMKTAVNKDITVNTIYCGNYDQGVREFWYDGAQLGKGDYFNIDSDKAIVHINSPYDDRINAYNDSLNKTYYGYGRMGISGKSNQVMQDANAESSAGAVNRVRTQATAFT
;
A
#
# COMPACT_ATOMS: atom_id res chain seq x y z
N MET A 1 68.48 25.92 -3.80
CA MET A 1 67.81 25.13 -2.75
C MET A 1 66.76 25.91 -1.96
N ARG A 2 66.94 27.19 -1.65
CA ARG A 2 65.96 27.97 -0.84
C ARG A 2 64.65 28.29 -1.50
N TYR A 3 64.49 28.21 -2.82
CA TYR A 3 63.24 28.46 -3.54
C TYR A 3 62.34 27.23 -3.63
N LEU A 4 62.93 26.03 -3.57
CA LEU A 4 62.16 24.76 -3.65
C LEU A 4 61.39 24.52 -2.34
N GLU A 5 61.97 24.87 -1.20
CA GLU A 5 61.34 24.72 0.12
C GLU A 5 60.14 25.68 0.31
N ARG A 6 60.17 26.84 -0.33
CA ARG A 6 59.07 27.82 -0.27
C ARG A 6 57.88 27.42 -1.16
N ILE A 7 58.13 26.72 -2.25
CA ILE A 7 57.06 26.19 -3.14
C ILE A 7 56.36 25.02 -2.49
N ILE A 8 57.06 24.15 -1.79
CA ILE A 8 56.49 23.01 -1.06
C ILE A 8 55.62 23.49 0.12
N ALA A 9 56.04 24.56 0.84
CA ALA A 9 55.24 25.12 1.94
C ALA A 9 53.95 25.81 1.46
N LEU A 10 53.91 26.33 0.23
CA LEU A 10 52.72 26.98 -0.33
C LEU A 10 51.69 25.97 -0.84
N LEU A 11 52.10 24.76 -1.23
CA LEU A 11 51.26 23.67 -1.65
C LEU A 11 50.55 22.96 -0.48
N LEU A 12 51.05 23.09 0.74
CA LEU A 12 50.46 22.51 1.96
C LEU A 12 49.39 23.41 2.60
N LEU A 13 49.19 24.64 2.10
CA LEU A 13 48.22 25.60 2.59
C LEU A 13 46.96 25.72 1.69
N LEU A 14 46.77 24.82 0.70
CA LEU A 14 45.48 24.72 0.02
C LEU A 14 44.46 24.18 1.03
N PRO A 15 43.46 24.99 1.43
CA PRO A 15 42.37 24.45 2.24
C PRO A 15 41.77 23.32 1.43
N PHE A 16 41.67 22.15 2.03
CA PHE A 16 40.75 21.10 1.57
C PHE A 16 39.38 21.75 1.55
N LEU A 17 39.01 22.35 0.44
CA LEU A 17 37.63 22.59 0.09
C LEU A 17 37.03 21.20 -0.07
N THR A 18 36.61 20.62 1.05
CA THR A 18 35.62 19.57 1.04
C THR A 18 34.41 20.21 0.36
N LEU A 19 34.27 19.99 -0.94
CA LEU A 19 33.00 20.12 -1.63
C LEU A 19 32.05 19.23 -0.82
N ALA A 20 31.31 19.86 0.10
CA ALA A 20 30.13 19.24 0.66
C ALA A 20 29.30 18.86 -0.59
N GLN A 21 29.35 17.61 -1.00
CA GLN A 21 28.38 17.09 -1.94
C GLN A 21 27.04 17.48 -1.33
N PRO A 22 26.15 18.17 -2.08
CA PRO A 22 24.79 18.31 -1.62
C PRO A 22 24.35 16.91 -1.26
N GLY A 23 24.06 16.71 0.04
CA GLY A 23 23.62 15.41 0.52
C GLY A 23 22.51 15.01 -0.41
N ASN A 24 22.71 13.93 -1.14
CA ASN A 24 21.63 13.29 -1.85
C ASN A 24 20.65 12.91 -0.74
N THR A 25 19.66 13.76 -0.50
CA THR A 25 18.54 13.44 0.38
C THR A 25 17.74 12.41 -0.40
N ASP A 26 18.27 11.18 -0.40
CA ASP A 26 17.58 10.04 -0.97
C ASP A 26 16.30 9.91 -0.13
N LYS A 27 15.20 10.38 -0.72
CA LYS A 27 13.91 10.35 -0.03
C LYS A 27 13.65 8.93 0.40
N ARG A 28 13.43 8.74 1.69
CA ARG A 28 13.03 7.45 2.24
C ARG A 28 11.86 6.89 1.46
N LYS A 29 11.92 5.60 1.13
CA LYS A 29 10.82 4.89 0.50
C LYS A 29 10.04 4.07 1.52
N ILE A 30 8.73 4.04 1.31
CA ILE A 30 7.83 3.09 1.96
C ILE A 30 7.19 2.30 0.84
N GLN A 31 7.53 1.02 0.74
CA GLN A 31 6.94 0.10 -0.23
C GLN A 31 5.94 -0.82 0.45
N VAL A 32 4.75 -0.89 -0.09
CA VAL A 32 3.63 -1.65 0.46
C VAL A 32 3.05 -2.57 -0.61
N ALA A 33 2.96 -3.86 -0.34
CA ALA A 33 2.13 -4.76 -1.12
C ALA A 33 0.81 -5.02 -0.39
N ILE A 34 -0.30 -4.78 -1.06
CA ILE A 34 -1.64 -5.09 -0.60
C ILE A 34 -2.07 -6.39 -1.28
N LEU A 35 -2.37 -7.42 -0.48
CA LEU A 35 -2.81 -8.73 -0.95
C LEU A 35 -4.25 -8.93 -0.48
N PHE A 36 -5.19 -8.98 -1.42
CA PHE A 36 -6.61 -8.90 -1.12
C PHE A 36 -7.35 -10.16 -1.55
N ASP A 37 -7.99 -10.82 -0.62
CA ASP A 37 -8.88 -11.94 -0.89
C ASP A 37 -10.14 -11.46 -1.64
N THR A 38 -10.39 -12.10 -2.77
CA THR A 38 -11.56 -11.85 -3.61
C THR A 38 -12.40 -13.11 -3.84
N SER A 39 -12.38 -14.05 -2.88
CA SER A 39 -13.28 -15.20 -2.83
C SER A 39 -14.72 -14.81 -2.48
N ASN A 40 -15.65 -15.73 -2.66
CA ASN A 40 -17.06 -15.47 -2.32
C ASN A 40 -17.31 -15.32 -0.81
N SER A 41 -16.45 -15.88 0.04
CA SER A 41 -16.56 -15.74 1.49
C SER A 41 -16.36 -14.27 1.94
N MET A 42 -15.74 -13.47 1.09
CA MET A 42 -15.58 -12.02 1.29
C MET A 42 -16.82 -11.19 0.92
N ASP A 43 -17.89 -11.80 0.37
CA ASP A 43 -19.13 -11.08 0.07
C ASP A 43 -19.69 -10.40 1.34
N GLY A 44 -20.05 -9.13 1.21
CA GLY A 44 -20.52 -8.30 2.34
C GLY A 44 -19.39 -7.72 3.21
N LEU A 45 -18.17 -8.25 3.14
CA LEU A 45 -16.98 -7.73 3.86
C LEU A 45 -16.06 -6.93 2.95
N ILE A 46 -16.09 -7.21 1.64
CA ILE A 46 -15.13 -6.69 0.68
C ILE A 46 -15.06 -5.16 0.67
N ASP A 47 -16.19 -4.47 0.76
CA ASP A 47 -16.22 -3.00 0.71
C ASP A 47 -15.69 -2.38 2.02
N GLN A 48 -15.96 -3.02 3.17
CA GLN A 48 -15.38 -2.60 4.46
C GLN A 48 -13.85 -2.80 4.46
N ALA A 49 -13.39 -3.94 3.95
CA ALA A 49 -11.97 -4.25 3.86
C ALA A 49 -11.23 -3.27 2.92
N LYS A 50 -11.81 -2.96 1.74
CA LYS A 50 -11.29 -1.93 0.82
C LYS A 50 -11.19 -0.56 1.48
N ALA A 51 -12.25 -0.14 2.18
CA ALA A 51 -12.27 1.13 2.89
C ALA A 51 -11.18 1.18 4.00
N ARG A 52 -10.99 0.08 4.73
CA ARG A 52 -9.94 -0.02 5.75
C ARG A 52 -8.54 0.05 5.17
N ILE A 53 -8.28 -0.68 4.10
CA ILE A 53 -7.01 -0.66 3.39
C ILE A 53 -6.74 0.74 2.82
N TRP A 54 -7.76 1.38 2.25
CA TRP A 54 -7.63 2.74 1.74
C TRP A 54 -7.30 3.74 2.85
N THR A 55 -7.85 3.56 4.06
CA THR A 55 -7.45 4.35 5.24
C THR A 55 -5.97 4.16 5.56
N ILE A 56 -5.47 2.93 5.56
CA ILE A 56 -4.04 2.64 5.79
C ILE A 56 -3.17 3.35 4.75
N VAL A 57 -3.53 3.28 3.46
CA VAL A 57 -2.81 3.97 2.37
C VAL A 57 -2.71 5.48 2.63
N ASN A 58 -3.80 6.09 3.07
CA ASN A 58 -3.83 7.53 3.34
C ASN A 58 -3.07 7.92 4.61
N ASP A 59 -3.14 7.11 5.66
CA ASP A 59 -2.35 7.31 6.86
C ASP A 59 -0.85 7.28 6.54
N LEU A 60 -0.43 6.32 5.71
CA LEU A 60 0.94 6.24 5.21
C LEU A 60 1.33 7.50 4.41
N SER A 61 0.45 7.99 3.52
CA SER A 61 0.72 9.18 2.70
C SER A 61 0.86 10.47 3.50
N SER A 62 0.35 10.49 4.72
CA SER A 62 0.46 11.61 5.65
C SER A 62 1.73 11.58 6.51
N LEU A 63 2.48 10.47 6.51
CA LEU A 63 3.68 10.32 7.32
C LEU A 63 4.77 11.33 6.92
N ARG A 64 5.53 11.74 7.93
CA ARG A 64 6.73 12.58 7.74
C ARG A 64 7.90 11.97 8.50
N HIS A 65 9.03 11.93 7.85
CA HIS A 65 10.30 11.53 8.46
C HIS A 65 11.25 12.72 8.41
N ASN A 66 11.69 13.23 9.57
CA ASN A 66 12.52 14.44 9.68
C ASN A 66 11.93 15.67 8.95
N GLY A 67 10.58 15.78 8.90
CA GLY A 67 9.88 16.87 8.22
C GLY A 67 9.64 16.64 6.72
N GLU A 68 10.24 15.62 6.11
CA GLU A 68 10.05 15.26 4.70
C GLU A 68 9.00 14.15 4.53
N ILE A 69 8.26 14.23 3.42
CA ILE A 69 7.30 13.18 3.04
C ILE A 69 8.06 12.07 2.32
N PRO A 70 8.01 10.82 2.80
CA PRO A 70 8.64 9.68 2.12
C PRO A 70 7.97 9.42 0.76
N LEU A 71 8.69 8.80 -0.16
CA LEU A 71 8.11 8.28 -1.38
C LEU A 71 7.38 6.98 -1.06
N ILE A 72 6.06 6.95 -1.27
CA ILE A 72 5.24 5.77 -1.05
C ILE A 72 4.99 5.10 -2.39
N GLU A 73 5.27 3.80 -2.46
CA GLU A 73 4.99 2.95 -3.62
C GLU A 73 4.13 1.77 -3.15
N ILE A 74 3.01 1.53 -3.83
CA ILE A 74 2.04 0.51 -3.45
C ILE A 74 1.82 -0.43 -4.64
N ALA A 75 1.84 -1.74 -4.37
CA ALA A 75 1.41 -2.79 -5.29
C ALA A 75 0.11 -3.42 -4.79
N LEU A 76 -0.69 -3.95 -5.69
CA LEU A 76 -1.94 -4.64 -5.39
C LEU A 76 -1.96 -6.01 -6.04
N TYR A 77 -2.32 -7.01 -5.25
CA TYR A 77 -2.65 -8.37 -5.68
C TYR A 77 -4.05 -8.71 -5.24
N ASP A 78 -4.74 -9.52 -6.02
CA ASP A 78 -5.90 -10.27 -5.56
C ASP A 78 -5.64 -11.78 -5.63
N TYR A 79 -6.31 -12.51 -4.74
CA TYR A 79 -6.19 -13.96 -4.70
C TYR A 79 -7.52 -14.60 -4.29
N GLY A 80 -7.62 -15.92 -4.41
CA GLY A 80 -8.83 -16.65 -4.03
C GLY A 80 -10.00 -16.51 -5.01
N ASN A 81 -9.76 -15.99 -6.20
CA ASN A 81 -10.80 -15.77 -7.21
C ASN A 81 -10.84 -16.89 -8.26
N SER A 82 -12.00 -17.51 -8.48
CA SER A 82 -12.15 -18.59 -9.49
C SER A 82 -11.92 -18.12 -10.94
N GLY A 83 -11.91 -16.82 -11.20
CA GLY A 83 -11.53 -16.25 -12.49
C GLY A 83 -10.02 -16.24 -12.72
N ILE A 84 -9.21 -16.63 -11.73
CA ILE A 84 -7.76 -16.74 -11.82
C ILE A 84 -7.38 -18.22 -11.94
N SER A 85 -6.43 -18.54 -12.83
CA SER A 85 -6.02 -19.92 -13.08
C SER A 85 -5.44 -20.60 -11.81
N ALA A 86 -5.80 -21.86 -11.60
CA ALA A 86 -5.20 -22.73 -10.57
C ALA A 86 -3.68 -22.92 -10.76
N GLU A 87 -3.18 -22.85 -12.00
CA GLU A 87 -1.75 -22.90 -12.30
C GLU A 87 -0.98 -21.71 -11.71
N LEU A 88 -1.68 -20.59 -11.49
CA LEU A 88 -1.18 -19.39 -10.81
C LEU A 88 -1.50 -19.41 -9.32
N ASN A 89 -1.94 -20.54 -8.75
CA ASN A 89 -2.39 -20.66 -7.37
C ASN A 89 -3.49 -19.63 -7.00
N TYR A 90 -4.36 -19.30 -7.96
CA TYR A 90 -5.41 -18.29 -7.81
C TYR A 90 -4.89 -16.91 -7.38
N VAL A 91 -3.67 -16.57 -7.78
CA VAL A 91 -3.00 -15.28 -7.48
C VAL A 91 -2.88 -14.45 -8.75
N ARG A 92 -3.21 -13.16 -8.64
CA ARG A 92 -3.06 -12.20 -9.73
C ARG A 92 -2.48 -10.89 -9.22
N LYS A 93 -1.43 -10.41 -9.89
CA LYS A 93 -0.93 -9.06 -9.68
C LYS A 93 -1.80 -8.07 -10.46
N GLN A 94 -2.49 -7.17 -9.75
CA GLN A 94 -3.34 -6.13 -10.33
C GLN A 94 -2.52 -4.91 -10.76
N ILE A 95 -1.50 -4.58 -9.94
CA ILE A 95 -0.66 -3.42 -10.17
C ILE A 95 0.73 -3.61 -9.56
N GLU A 96 1.75 -3.15 -10.25
CA GLU A 96 3.13 -3.07 -9.76
C GLU A 96 3.29 -1.96 -8.71
N LEU A 97 4.44 -1.92 -8.04
CA LEU A 97 4.78 -0.80 -7.15
C LEU A 97 4.68 0.53 -7.91
N THR A 98 3.77 1.37 -7.47
CA THR A 98 3.52 2.70 -8.03
C THR A 98 3.19 3.71 -6.94
N SER A 99 3.50 4.97 -7.18
CA SER A 99 3.09 6.09 -6.33
C SER A 99 1.78 6.75 -6.78
N ASP A 100 1.18 6.27 -7.87
CA ASP A 100 -0.09 6.78 -8.40
C ASP A 100 -1.28 6.24 -7.58
N LEU A 101 -1.74 7.04 -6.62
CA LEU A 101 -2.83 6.67 -5.73
C LEU A 101 -4.17 6.53 -6.45
N ASP A 102 -4.37 7.24 -7.57
CA ASP A 102 -5.61 7.15 -8.34
C ASP A 102 -5.74 5.79 -9.01
N VAL A 103 -4.65 5.29 -9.59
CA VAL A 103 -4.61 3.95 -10.19
C VAL A 103 -4.78 2.86 -9.13
N ILE A 104 -4.19 3.04 -7.94
CA ILE A 104 -4.36 2.10 -6.83
C ILE A 104 -5.82 2.08 -6.38
N SER A 105 -6.44 3.23 -6.20
CA SER A 105 -7.86 3.37 -5.85
C SER A 105 -8.76 2.70 -6.89
N GLU A 106 -8.55 3.00 -8.18
CA GLU A 106 -9.32 2.38 -9.28
C GLU A 106 -9.28 0.85 -9.20
N LYS A 107 -8.09 0.28 -9.08
CA LYS A 107 -7.91 -1.18 -9.04
C LYS A 107 -8.50 -1.79 -7.77
N LEU A 108 -8.25 -1.19 -6.60
CA LEU A 108 -8.76 -1.67 -5.33
C LEU A 108 -10.30 -1.70 -5.30
N PHE A 109 -10.93 -0.57 -5.64
CA PHE A 109 -12.40 -0.50 -5.64
C PHE A 109 -13.04 -1.24 -6.83
N GLY A 110 -12.26 -1.51 -7.88
CA GLY A 110 -12.66 -2.35 -9.00
C GLY A 110 -12.70 -3.86 -8.71
N LEU A 111 -12.08 -4.34 -7.62
CA LEU A 111 -12.10 -5.76 -7.26
C LEU A 111 -13.53 -6.26 -7.04
N ARG A 112 -13.80 -7.50 -7.49
CA ARG A 112 -15.10 -8.18 -7.30
C ARG A 112 -14.83 -9.59 -6.82
N THR A 113 -15.71 -10.05 -5.95
CA THR A 113 -15.67 -11.42 -5.44
C THR A 113 -16.14 -12.44 -6.49
N ASN A 114 -15.50 -13.60 -6.46
CA ASN A 114 -15.89 -14.76 -7.23
C ASN A 114 -15.23 -15.99 -6.59
N GLY A 115 -15.96 -17.04 -6.27
CA GLY A 115 -15.48 -18.20 -5.51
C GLY A 115 -14.11 -18.70 -5.93
N GLY A 116 -13.37 -19.32 -5.02
CA GLY A 116 -12.03 -19.83 -5.30
C GLY A 116 -11.39 -20.53 -4.11
N LEU A 117 -10.10 -20.84 -4.21
CA LEU A 117 -9.26 -21.36 -3.16
C LEU A 117 -8.25 -20.30 -2.74
N GLU A 118 -8.20 -20.02 -1.45
CA GLU A 118 -7.50 -18.87 -0.87
C GLU A 118 -6.13 -19.28 -0.35
N TYR A 119 -5.10 -19.09 -1.16
CA TYR A 119 -3.73 -19.51 -0.85
C TYR A 119 -2.88 -18.33 -0.35
N SER A 120 -3.05 -18.00 0.94
CA SER A 120 -2.33 -16.90 1.60
C SER A 120 -0.81 -17.01 1.45
N GLY A 121 -0.26 -18.21 1.66
CA GLY A 121 1.18 -18.47 1.47
C GLY A 121 1.64 -18.23 0.04
N ALA A 122 0.81 -18.57 -0.96
CA ALA A 122 1.15 -18.40 -2.38
C ALA A 122 1.19 -16.92 -2.78
N VAL A 123 0.17 -16.13 -2.41
CA VAL A 123 0.15 -14.69 -2.75
C VAL A 123 1.27 -13.92 -2.07
N ILE A 124 1.61 -14.26 -0.81
CA ILE A 124 2.78 -13.68 -0.12
C ILE A 124 4.06 -14.05 -0.88
N SER A 125 4.23 -15.31 -1.28
CA SER A 125 5.40 -15.76 -2.05
C SER A 125 5.54 -15.01 -3.37
N SER A 126 4.45 -14.85 -4.13
CA SER A 126 4.43 -14.08 -5.38
C SER A 126 4.83 -12.62 -5.15
N SER A 127 4.28 -11.97 -4.16
CA SER A 127 4.61 -10.57 -3.85
C SER A 127 6.08 -10.37 -3.46
N ILE A 128 6.68 -11.33 -2.71
CA ILE A 128 8.09 -11.27 -2.31
C ILE A 128 9.03 -11.47 -3.51
N SER A 129 8.65 -12.32 -4.46
CA SER A 129 9.52 -12.72 -5.57
C SER A 129 9.38 -11.85 -6.82
N GLU A 130 8.20 -11.29 -7.05
CA GLU A 130 7.87 -10.58 -8.29
C GLU A 130 8.06 -9.07 -8.20
N LEU A 131 7.89 -8.47 -7.00
CA LEU A 131 8.00 -7.03 -6.84
C LEU A 131 9.45 -6.58 -6.74
N ALA A 132 9.73 -5.40 -7.32
CA ALA A 132 11.03 -4.74 -7.26
C ALA A 132 11.23 -4.05 -5.91
N TRP A 133 11.31 -4.84 -4.83
CA TRP A 133 11.56 -4.31 -3.49
C TRP A 133 12.89 -3.57 -3.44
N THR A 134 12.89 -2.41 -2.78
CA THR A 134 14.13 -1.65 -2.55
C THR A 134 15.16 -2.46 -1.76
N ALA A 135 16.42 -2.32 -2.10
CA ALA A 135 17.52 -2.90 -1.33
C ALA A 135 18.08 -1.93 -0.28
N HIS A 136 17.57 -0.70 -0.21
CA HIS A 136 18.09 0.30 0.70
C HIS A 136 17.69 -0.04 2.16
N PRO A 137 18.62 -0.16 3.10
CA PRO A 137 18.37 -0.69 4.45
C PRO A 137 17.49 0.22 5.32
N GLN A 138 17.34 1.48 4.95
CA GLN A 138 16.51 2.43 5.69
C GLN A 138 15.09 2.58 5.13
N ASP A 139 14.80 1.96 4.00
CA ASP A 139 13.46 1.97 3.43
C ASP A 139 12.58 0.94 4.14
N LEU A 140 11.29 1.25 4.24
CA LEU A 140 10.31 0.33 4.81
C LEU A 140 9.68 -0.53 3.72
N ARG A 141 9.56 -1.82 4.01
CA ARG A 141 8.90 -2.80 3.14
C ARG A 141 7.85 -3.53 3.95
N MET A 142 6.62 -3.46 3.49
CA MET A 142 5.49 -4.03 4.22
C MET A 142 4.54 -4.77 3.28
N ILE A 143 3.96 -5.84 3.78
CA ILE A 143 2.84 -6.54 3.18
C ILE A 143 1.65 -6.38 4.12
N PHE A 144 0.47 -6.06 3.57
CA PHE A 144 -0.82 -6.18 4.23
C PHE A 144 -1.63 -7.22 3.47
N ILE A 145 -1.96 -8.32 4.14
CA ILE A 145 -2.79 -9.37 3.58
C ILE A 145 -4.14 -9.40 4.28
N ALA A 146 -5.23 -9.34 3.51
CA ALA A 146 -6.60 -9.37 4.00
C ALA A 146 -7.35 -10.58 3.44
N GLY A 147 -8.10 -11.29 4.29
CA GLY A 147 -8.91 -12.45 3.93
C GLY A 147 -9.59 -13.06 5.16
N ASN A 148 -10.31 -14.17 4.98
CA ASN A 148 -11.13 -14.78 6.03
C ASN A 148 -11.10 -16.31 6.07
N GLU A 149 -10.28 -16.96 5.25
CA GLU A 149 -10.10 -18.41 5.26
C GLU A 149 -8.82 -18.81 6.04
N PRO A 150 -8.64 -20.10 6.42
CA PRO A 150 -7.45 -20.52 7.16
C PRO A 150 -6.14 -20.14 6.46
N PHE A 151 -5.24 -19.51 7.21
CA PHE A 151 -4.01 -18.92 6.69
C PHE A 151 -3.01 -19.95 6.16
N ASP A 152 -3.16 -21.21 6.57
CA ASP A 152 -2.31 -22.34 6.18
C ASP A 152 -2.80 -23.10 4.94
N GLN A 153 -3.84 -22.60 4.25
CA GLN A 153 -4.33 -23.22 3.02
C GLN A 153 -3.30 -23.13 1.88
N GLY A 154 -3.32 -24.16 1.05
CA GLY A 154 -2.60 -24.20 -0.21
C GLY A 154 -1.21 -24.84 -0.16
N PRO A 155 -0.52 -24.85 -1.31
CA PRO A 155 0.71 -25.59 -1.47
C PRO A 155 1.95 -24.92 -0.85
N VAL A 156 1.87 -23.61 -0.55
CA VAL A 156 2.99 -22.85 0.01
C VAL A 156 2.86 -22.74 1.52
N ASN A 157 3.83 -23.32 2.24
CA ASN A 157 3.84 -23.28 3.69
C ASN A 157 4.07 -21.84 4.18
N TYR A 158 3.05 -21.26 4.85
CA TYR A 158 3.12 -19.86 5.31
C TYR A 158 4.27 -19.62 6.30
N LYS A 159 4.61 -20.59 7.16
CA LYS A 159 5.72 -20.43 8.13
C LYS A 159 7.07 -20.26 7.45
N GLU A 160 7.29 -20.95 6.35
CA GLU A 160 8.54 -20.81 5.58
C GLU A 160 8.56 -19.51 4.79
N ILE A 161 7.42 -19.10 4.22
CA ILE A 161 7.37 -17.85 3.47
C ILE A 161 7.47 -16.62 4.38
N MET A 162 6.93 -16.68 5.62
CA MET A 162 7.14 -15.63 6.62
C MET A 162 8.61 -15.47 7.01
N LYS A 163 9.34 -16.57 7.18
CA LYS A 163 10.81 -16.50 7.39
C LYS A 163 11.51 -15.84 6.19
N THR A 164 11.07 -16.15 4.98
CA THR A 164 11.62 -15.56 3.76
C THR A 164 11.36 -14.05 3.71
N ALA A 165 10.16 -13.60 4.06
CA ALA A 165 9.81 -12.18 4.17
C ALA A 165 10.73 -11.45 5.16
N VAL A 166 10.84 -11.98 6.38
CA VAL A 166 11.68 -11.41 7.44
C VAL A 166 13.15 -11.35 7.05
N ASN A 167 13.68 -12.39 6.37
CA ASN A 167 15.06 -12.40 5.88
C ASN A 167 15.34 -11.34 4.80
N LYS A 168 14.29 -10.84 4.16
CA LYS A 168 14.34 -9.72 3.20
C LYS A 168 13.96 -8.37 3.83
N ASP A 169 13.85 -8.31 5.15
CA ASP A 169 13.36 -7.15 5.90
C ASP A 169 11.97 -6.66 5.43
N ILE A 170 11.10 -7.59 5.07
CA ILE A 170 9.70 -7.31 4.71
C ILE A 170 8.84 -7.70 5.91
N THR A 171 8.12 -6.74 6.48
CA THR A 171 7.14 -6.95 7.55
C THR A 171 5.81 -7.39 6.95
N VAL A 172 5.18 -8.43 7.51
CA VAL A 172 3.88 -8.92 7.05
C VAL A 172 2.81 -8.68 8.10
N ASN A 173 1.87 -7.80 7.80
CA ASN A 173 0.70 -7.52 8.61
C ASN A 173 -0.49 -8.30 8.09
N THR A 174 -1.29 -8.85 8.98
CA THR A 174 -2.47 -9.64 8.61
C THR A 174 -3.76 -8.95 9.04
N ILE A 175 -4.78 -9.01 8.20
CA ILE A 175 -6.11 -8.42 8.42
C ILE A 175 -7.15 -9.54 8.24
N TYR A 176 -7.63 -10.09 9.35
CA TYR A 176 -8.69 -11.08 9.29
C TYR A 176 -10.05 -10.42 9.13
N CYS A 177 -10.78 -10.81 8.10
CA CYS A 177 -12.11 -10.31 7.81
C CYS A 177 -13.15 -11.23 8.45
N GLY A 178 -13.44 -11.01 9.73
CA GLY A 178 -14.35 -11.84 10.54
C GLY A 178 -14.13 -11.67 12.03
N ASN A 179 -14.55 -12.67 12.81
CA ASN A 179 -14.40 -12.66 14.26
C ASN A 179 -12.92 -12.76 14.68
N TYR A 180 -12.49 -11.94 15.65
CA TYR A 180 -11.10 -11.89 16.12
C TYR A 180 -10.55 -13.26 16.56
N ASP A 181 -11.30 -13.98 17.39
CA ASP A 181 -10.84 -15.27 17.93
C ASP A 181 -10.81 -16.37 16.86
N GLN A 182 -11.64 -16.25 15.82
CA GLN A 182 -11.60 -17.16 14.68
C GLN A 182 -10.31 -16.95 13.89
N GLY A 183 -9.93 -15.70 13.59
CA GLY A 183 -8.68 -15.42 12.89
C GLY A 183 -7.44 -15.88 13.68
N VAL A 184 -7.50 -15.84 15.02
CA VAL A 184 -6.44 -16.44 15.85
C VAL A 184 -6.38 -17.95 15.65
N ARG A 185 -7.53 -18.66 15.66
CA ARG A 185 -7.58 -20.13 15.45
C ARG A 185 -7.16 -20.53 14.05
N GLU A 186 -7.39 -19.68 13.06
CA GLU A 186 -7.07 -19.89 11.64
C GLU A 186 -5.68 -19.35 11.25
N PHE A 187 -4.80 -19.17 12.23
CA PHE A 187 -3.38 -18.83 12.10
C PHE A 187 -3.06 -17.42 11.54
N TRP A 188 -4.02 -16.51 11.43
CA TRP A 188 -3.75 -15.14 11.00
C TRP A 188 -2.90 -14.37 12.00
N TYR A 189 -3.17 -14.55 13.30
CA TYR A 189 -2.34 -14.01 14.37
C TYR A 189 -0.92 -14.60 14.35
N ASP A 190 -0.79 -15.92 14.21
CA ASP A 190 0.51 -16.61 14.11
C ASP A 190 1.30 -16.10 12.89
N GLY A 191 0.63 -15.93 11.74
CA GLY A 191 1.21 -15.36 10.54
C GLY A 191 1.79 -13.97 10.77
N ALA A 192 1.03 -13.06 11.41
CA ALA A 192 1.51 -11.71 11.74
C ALA A 192 2.75 -11.77 12.65
N GLN A 193 2.71 -12.57 13.71
CA GLN A 193 3.84 -12.71 14.64
C GLN A 193 5.11 -13.23 13.95
N LEU A 194 4.98 -14.26 13.10
CA LEU A 194 6.08 -14.81 12.32
C LEU A 194 6.61 -13.79 11.28
N GLY A 195 5.72 -12.98 10.72
CA GLY A 195 6.05 -11.90 9.78
C GLY A 195 6.56 -10.61 10.42
N LYS A 196 6.72 -10.57 11.76
CA LYS A 196 7.09 -9.39 12.56
C LYS A 196 6.13 -8.19 12.36
N GLY A 197 4.88 -8.47 12.00
CA GLY A 197 3.84 -7.48 11.82
C GLY A 197 2.75 -7.55 12.88
N ASP A 198 1.69 -6.79 12.63
CA ASP A 198 0.53 -6.70 13.49
C ASP A 198 -0.64 -7.50 12.91
N TYR A 199 -1.46 -8.05 13.81
CA TYR A 199 -2.72 -8.69 13.48
C TYR A 199 -3.88 -7.73 13.70
N PHE A 200 -4.65 -7.51 12.66
CA PHE A 200 -5.87 -6.71 12.69
C PHE A 200 -7.08 -7.58 12.35
N ASN A 201 -8.28 -7.16 12.77
CA ASN A 201 -9.50 -7.77 12.29
C ASN A 201 -10.54 -6.73 11.85
N ILE A 202 -11.36 -7.12 10.89
CA ILE A 202 -12.54 -6.39 10.42
C ILE A 202 -13.73 -7.29 10.75
N ASP A 203 -14.49 -6.90 11.77
CA ASP A 203 -15.65 -7.64 12.25
C ASP A 203 -16.90 -7.21 11.45
N SER A 204 -17.52 -8.16 10.75
CA SER A 204 -18.73 -7.92 9.97
C SER A 204 -19.92 -7.41 10.79
N ASP A 205 -19.94 -7.77 12.08
CA ASP A 205 -21.01 -7.36 13.00
C ASP A 205 -20.84 -5.92 13.51
N LYS A 206 -19.65 -5.34 13.28
CA LYS A 206 -19.36 -3.94 13.59
C LYS A 206 -19.41 -3.12 12.29
N ALA A 207 -20.63 -2.84 11.82
CA ALA A 207 -20.79 -1.90 10.72
C ALA A 207 -19.94 -0.64 10.96
N ILE A 208 -19.24 -0.18 9.93
CA ILE A 208 -18.56 1.11 9.99
C ILE A 208 -19.65 2.15 10.20
N VAL A 209 -19.84 2.57 11.44
CA VAL A 209 -20.79 3.64 11.75
C VAL A 209 -20.19 4.91 11.15
N HIS A 210 -20.78 5.37 10.06
CA HIS A 210 -20.44 6.67 9.51
C HIS A 210 -20.81 7.75 10.52
N ILE A 211 -19.82 8.27 11.24
CA ILE A 211 -20.01 9.42 12.12
C ILE A 211 -19.90 10.66 11.24
N ASN A 212 -21.05 11.27 10.92
CA ASN A 212 -21.07 12.54 10.21
C ASN A 212 -20.26 13.58 10.98
N SER A 213 -19.23 14.08 10.34
CA SER A 213 -18.43 15.19 10.87
C SER A 213 -19.06 16.52 10.41
N PRO A 214 -19.08 17.57 11.28
CA PRO A 214 -19.54 18.91 10.85
C PRO A 214 -18.69 19.51 9.71
N TYR A 215 -17.62 18.83 9.34
CA TYR A 215 -16.72 19.24 8.24
C TYR A 215 -16.98 18.51 6.92
N ASP A 216 -17.84 17.49 6.90
CA ASP A 216 -18.07 16.64 5.70
C ASP A 216 -18.59 17.46 4.52
N ASP A 217 -19.55 18.36 4.76
CA ASP A 217 -20.08 19.23 3.72
C ASP A 217 -19.00 20.18 3.14
N ARG A 218 -18.08 20.65 3.98
CA ARG A 218 -16.96 21.51 3.53
C ARG A 218 -15.93 20.70 2.74
N ILE A 219 -15.64 19.49 3.16
CA ILE A 219 -14.72 18.58 2.47
C ILE A 219 -15.29 18.23 1.09
N ASN A 220 -16.57 17.90 1.01
CA ASN A 220 -17.26 17.64 -0.26
C ASN A 220 -17.25 18.88 -1.17
N ALA A 221 -17.52 20.07 -0.64
CA ALA A 221 -17.45 21.31 -1.41
C ALA A 221 -16.02 21.62 -1.92
N TYR A 222 -14.98 21.29 -1.15
CA TYR A 222 -13.60 21.40 -1.60
C TYR A 222 -13.26 20.40 -2.69
N ASN A 223 -13.71 19.14 -2.55
CA ASN A 223 -13.56 18.12 -3.58
C ASN A 223 -14.21 18.55 -4.90
N ASP A 224 -15.45 19.05 -4.84
CA ASP A 224 -16.15 19.60 -6.01
C ASP A 224 -15.38 20.76 -6.64
N SER A 225 -14.78 21.62 -5.82
CA SER A 225 -14.00 22.75 -6.29
C SER A 225 -12.72 22.32 -6.98
N LEU A 226 -11.99 21.35 -6.41
CA LEU A 226 -10.81 20.72 -7.00
C LEU A 226 -11.16 20.03 -8.32
N ASN A 227 -12.26 19.28 -8.37
CA ASN A 227 -12.73 18.60 -9.57
C ASN A 227 -13.06 19.58 -10.72
N LYS A 228 -13.51 20.80 -10.41
CA LYS A 228 -13.77 21.87 -11.40
C LYS A 228 -12.48 22.51 -11.93
N THR A 229 -11.40 22.45 -11.18
CA THR A 229 -10.09 23.00 -11.63
C THR A 229 -9.35 22.04 -12.56
N TYR A 230 -9.74 20.76 -12.59
CA TYR A 230 -9.12 19.77 -13.46
C TYR A 230 -9.52 20.03 -14.92
N TYR A 231 -8.56 20.51 -15.70
CA TYR A 231 -8.73 20.73 -17.13
C TYR A 231 -8.04 19.63 -17.92
N GLY A 232 -8.84 18.69 -18.46
CA GLY A 232 -8.34 17.58 -19.27
C GLY A 232 -7.81 18.06 -20.63
N TYR A 233 -6.49 18.08 -20.81
CA TYR A 233 -5.87 18.43 -22.09
C TYR A 233 -5.41 17.17 -22.84
N GLY A 234 -5.79 17.06 -24.13
CA GLY A 234 -5.42 15.93 -24.97
C GLY A 234 -6.13 14.61 -24.60
N ARG A 235 -5.73 13.50 -25.25
CA ARG A 235 -6.34 12.17 -25.00
C ARG A 235 -6.20 11.70 -23.54
N MET A 236 -5.02 11.91 -22.97
CA MET A 236 -4.75 11.50 -21.59
C MET A 236 -5.55 12.33 -20.58
N GLY A 237 -5.78 13.61 -20.85
CA GLY A 237 -6.60 14.45 -19.99
C GLY A 237 -8.08 14.05 -20.00
N ILE A 238 -8.61 13.60 -21.15
CA ILE A 238 -9.99 13.09 -21.24
C ILE A 238 -10.13 11.80 -20.43
N SER A 239 -9.17 10.87 -20.55
CA SER A 239 -9.14 9.64 -19.77
C SER A 239 -9.00 9.92 -18.28
N GLY A 240 -8.12 10.85 -17.89
CA GLY A 240 -7.94 11.27 -16.50
C GLY A 240 -9.23 11.87 -15.90
N LYS A 241 -9.96 12.69 -16.67
CA LYS A 241 -11.27 13.23 -16.24
C LYS A 241 -12.31 12.12 -16.04
N SER A 242 -12.37 11.16 -16.96
CA SER A 242 -13.27 10.00 -16.83
C SER A 242 -12.95 9.17 -15.59
N ASN A 243 -11.65 8.90 -15.34
CA ASN A 243 -11.21 8.17 -14.15
C ASN A 243 -11.57 8.93 -12.87
N GLN A 244 -11.36 10.24 -12.83
CA GLN A 244 -11.72 11.07 -11.68
C GLN A 244 -13.22 10.97 -11.35
N VAL A 245 -14.11 11.08 -12.35
CA VAL A 245 -15.56 10.95 -12.16
C VAL A 245 -15.93 9.55 -11.66
N MET A 246 -15.27 8.51 -12.18
CA MET A 246 -15.50 7.13 -11.75
C MET A 246 -15.04 6.92 -10.29
N GLN A 247 -13.90 7.52 -9.90
CA GLN A 247 -13.41 7.46 -8.53
C GLN A 247 -14.34 8.18 -7.54
N ASP A 248 -14.91 9.33 -7.93
CA ASP A 248 -15.90 10.02 -7.12
C ASP A 248 -17.15 9.17 -6.92
N ALA A 249 -17.66 8.52 -7.97
CA ALA A 249 -18.80 7.62 -7.87
C ALA A 249 -18.51 6.38 -7.00
N ASN A 250 -17.31 5.80 -7.10
CA ASN A 250 -16.88 4.71 -6.23
C ASN A 250 -16.79 5.15 -4.76
N ALA A 251 -16.28 6.36 -4.51
CA ALA A 251 -16.20 6.94 -3.18
C ALA A 251 -17.55 7.22 -2.57
N GLU A 252 -18.53 7.72 -3.35
CA GLU A 252 -19.90 7.93 -2.91
C GLU A 252 -20.62 6.61 -2.58
N SER A 253 -20.36 5.56 -3.35
CA SER A 253 -20.99 4.24 -3.11
C SER A 253 -20.46 3.53 -1.87
N SER A 254 -19.26 3.89 -1.40
CA SER A 254 -18.53 3.23 -0.31
C SER A 254 -18.71 3.91 1.07
N ALA A 255 -19.79 4.61 1.33
CA ALA A 255 -20.12 5.37 2.54
C ALA A 255 -19.09 6.47 2.91
N GLY A 256 -19.55 7.67 3.22
CA GLY A 256 -18.88 8.97 3.37
C GLY A 256 -17.46 9.08 3.97
N ALA A 257 -16.89 8.01 4.56
CA ALA A 257 -15.51 7.98 5.05
C ALA A 257 -14.47 7.99 3.91
N VAL A 258 -14.78 7.35 2.77
CA VAL A 258 -13.88 7.24 1.62
C VAL A 258 -13.72 8.58 0.90
N ASN A 259 -14.76 9.38 0.82
CA ASN A 259 -14.71 10.73 0.23
C ASN A 259 -13.76 11.66 0.98
N ARG A 260 -13.77 11.63 2.32
CA ARG A 260 -12.86 12.44 3.14
C ARG A 260 -11.40 12.08 2.91
N VAL A 261 -11.14 10.80 2.83
CA VAL A 261 -9.79 10.26 2.67
C VAL A 261 -9.23 10.59 1.29
N ARG A 262 -10.06 10.57 0.24
CA ARG A 262 -9.65 10.91 -1.11
C ARG A 262 -9.30 12.39 -1.28
N THR A 263 -10.09 13.29 -0.69
CA THR A 263 -9.79 14.74 -0.72
C THR A 263 -8.46 15.06 -0.06
N GLN A 264 -8.06 14.29 0.96
CA GLN A 264 -6.74 14.42 1.56
C GLN A 264 -5.62 13.95 0.64
N ALA A 265 -5.80 12.83 -0.06
CA ALA A 265 -4.80 12.28 -0.98
C ALA A 265 -4.54 13.19 -2.18
N THR A 266 -5.59 13.74 -2.80
CA THR A 266 -5.48 14.65 -3.95
C THR A 266 -4.91 16.03 -3.59
N ALA A 267 -4.93 16.44 -2.33
CA ALA A 267 -4.34 17.71 -1.88
C ALA A 267 -2.80 17.64 -1.75
N PHE A 268 -2.19 16.45 -1.88
CA PHE A 268 -0.74 16.22 -1.73
C PHE A 268 -0.05 15.78 -3.02
N THR A 269 -0.77 15.54 -4.11
CA THR A 269 -0.23 15.27 -5.45
C THR A 269 -0.27 16.50 -6.33
#